data_ac5afd1bef3f3d6cff20a9c237256949
#
_entry.id   ac5afd1bef3f3d6cff20a9c237256949
#
_cell.length_a   1.000
_cell.length_b   1.000
_cell.length_c   1.000
_cell.angle_alpha   90.00
_cell.angle_beta   90.00
_cell.angle_gamma   90.00
#
_symmetry.space_group_name_H-M   'P 1'
#
loop_
_entity.id
_entity.type
_entity.pdbx_description
1 polymer ?
#
loop_
_entity_poly.entity_id
_entity_poly.type
_entity_poly.pdbx_seq_one_letter_code
_entity_poly.pdbx_strand_id
1 'polypeptide(L)'
;RQSVREEIEELTKPKGKAGNKGRGKEQTQLKASVLAVLDGVRDESSKDAAVRLVCEPKTGKTPQHELITALLAHTSLETSSSINLTLVGIDGRPVQKSLRRMLEEWIEFRQGTITRRSQHRLTKVLDRIHILEGRQIVLLNIDEVIAIIRAADEPKSALMERFNLSPAQAEDILEIRLRQLARLEAIKIEQELNELRDSQGKLEEILGTPAALRRLMVREIEQD
;
A
#
# COMPACT_ATOMS: atom_id res chain seq x y z
N ARG A 1 -21.50 -0.27 -27.02
CA ARG A 1 -22.08 -1.32 -27.86
C ARG A 1 -22.90 -0.71 -29.00
N GLN A 2 -23.97 -0.01 -28.71
CA GLN A 2 -24.87 0.54 -29.73
C GLN A 2 -24.19 1.61 -30.59
N SER A 3 -23.38 2.49 -29.98
CA SER A 3 -22.59 3.52 -30.67
C SER A 3 -21.60 2.93 -31.69
N VAL A 4 -20.83 1.92 -31.30
CA VAL A 4 -19.87 1.23 -32.18
C VAL A 4 -20.56 0.54 -33.35
N ARG A 5 -21.70 -0.11 -33.10
CA ARG A 5 -22.51 -0.72 -34.16
C ARG A 5 -23.01 0.32 -35.16
N GLU A 6 -23.56 1.42 -34.66
CA GLU A 6 -24.05 2.55 -35.49
C GLU A 6 -22.92 3.17 -36.31
N GLU A 7 -21.74 3.35 -35.72
CA GLU A 7 -20.54 3.84 -36.41
C GLU A 7 -20.15 2.90 -37.56
N ILE A 8 -20.09 1.59 -37.31
CA ILE A 8 -19.75 0.60 -38.33
C ILE A 8 -20.85 0.54 -39.42
N GLU A 9 -22.14 0.57 -39.03
CA GLU A 9 -23.24 0.64 -39.97
C GLU A 9 -23.22 1.92 -40.83
N GLU A 10 -22.89 3.07 -40.25
CA GLU A 10 -22.72 4.32 -41.01
C GLU A 10 -21.55 4.23 -42.00
N LEU A 11 -20.48 3.55 -41.63
CA LEU A 11 -19.35 3.29 -42.51
C LEU A 11 -19.68 2.31 -43.65
N THR A 12 -20.55 1.32 -43.42
CA THR A 12 -20.91 0.27 -44.38
C THR A 12 -22.15 0.60 -45.26
N LYS A 13 -23.07 1.45 -44.79
CA LYS A 13 -24.27 1.79 -45.56
C LYS A 13 -23.96 2.51 -46.86
N PRO A 14 -24.56 2.10 -48.00
CA PRO A 14 -24.45 2.87 -49.24
C PRO A 14 -25.08 4.26 -49.08
N LYS A 15 -24.47 5.29 -49.67
CA LYS A 15 -24.98 6.67 -49.66
C LYS A 15 -26.41 6.69 -50.24
N GLY A 16 -27.41 6.88 -49.38
CA GLY A 16 -28.71 7.36 -49.81
C GLY A 16 -28.55 8.78 -50.42
N LYS A 17 -29.20 9.07 -51.53
CA LYS A 17 -29.24 10.37 -52.19
C LYS A 17 -29.90 11.40 -51.26
N ALA A 18 -29.13 12.05 -50.43
CA ALA A 18 -29.57 13.24 -49.72
C ALA A 18 -28.35 14.20 -49.56
N GLY A 19 -28.47 15.36 -50.18
CA GLY A 19 -27.39 16.33 -50.27
C GLY A 19 -26.87 16.82 -48.94
N ASN A 20 -25.60 16.66 -48.76
CA ASN A 20 -24.82 17.59 -47.95
C ASN A 20 -23.44 17.73 -48.60
N LYS A 21 -23.29 18.82 -49.41
CA LYS A 21 -22.03 19.29 -49.98
C LYS A 21 -21.18 19.85 -48.82
N GLY A 22 -20.33 19.04 -48.21
CA GLY A 22 -19.42 19.59 -47.20
C GLY A 22 -18.66 18.63 -46.33
N ARG A 23 -18.93 17.34 -46.35
CA ARG A 23 -18.13 16.33 -45.60
C ARG A 23 -17.05 15.76 -46.51
N GLY A 24 -15.83 16.22 -46.25
CA GLY A 24 -14.68 16.19 -47.11
C GLY A 24 -14.23 14.85 -47.64
N LYS A 25 -13.32 14.91 -48.60
CA LYS A 25 -12.60 13.82 -49.26
C LYS A 25 -12.08 12.75 -48.25
N GLU A 26 -11.70 13.14 -47.03
CA GLU A 26 -11.23 12.27 -45.96
C GLU A 26 -12.27 11.24 -45.51
N GLN A 27 -13.52 11.63 -45.26
CA GLN A 27 -14.57 10.67 -44.89
C GLN A 27 -14.91 9.67 -46.01
N THR A 28 -14.71 10.09 -47.23
CA THR A 28 -14.94 9.22 -48.39
C THR A 28 -13.80 8.19 -48.51
N GLN A 29 -12.57 8.61 -48.24
CA GLN A 29 -11.40 7.71 -48.21
C GLN A 29 -11.46 6.74 -47.03
N LEU A 30 -11.82 7.23 -45.85
CA LEU A 30 -12.04 6.41 -44.65
C LEU A 30 -13.08 5.31 -44.90
N LYS A 31 -14.22 5.70 -45.51
CA LYS A 31 -15.26 4.77 -45.90
C LYS A 31 -14.78 3.70 -46.88
N ALA A 32 -13.98 4.10 -47.85
CA ALA A 32 -13.43 3.20 -48.86
C ALA A 32 -12.42 2.21 -48.25
N SER A 33 -11.61 2.64 -47.31
CA SER A 33 -10.63 1.78 -46.62
C SER A 33 -11.31 0.72 -45.73
N VAL A 34 -12.34 1.10 -44.98
CA VAL A 34 -13.09 0.16 -44.13
C VAL A 34 -13.90 -0.83 -44.99
N LEU A 35 -14.59 -0.36 -46.05
CA LEU A 35 -15.33 -1.19 -46.98
C LEU A 35 -14.47 -2.13 -47.85
N ALA A 36 -13.16 -1.86 -47.91
CA ALA A 36 -12.22 -2.78 -48.58
C ALA A 36 -12.01 -4.06 -47.77
N VAL A 37 -12.15 -4.00 -46.46
CA VAL A 37 -11.80 -5.07 -45.50
C VAL A 37 -13.01 -5.69 -44.83
N LEU A 38 -14.08 -4.89 -44.56
CA LEU A 38 -15.29 -5.26 -43.83
C LEU A 38 -16.50 -5.32 -44.79
N ASP A 39 -17.28 -6.40 -44.72
CA ASP A 39 -18.55 -6.52 -45.42
C ASP A 39 -19.73 -6.05 -44.57
N GLY A 40 -19.82 -6.50 -43.33
CA GLY A 40 -20.88 -6.13 -42.42
C GLY A 40 -20.60 -6.40 -40.96
N VAL A 41 -21.53 -5.94 -40.11
CA VAL A 41 -21.50 -6.18 -38.65
C VAL A 41 -22.86 -6.74 -38.21
N ARG A 42 -22.86 -7.80 -37.42
CA ARG A 42 -24.03 -8.39 -36.78
C ARG A 42 -23.93 -8.31 -35.27
N ASP A 43 -25.02 -7.98 -34.61
CA ASP A 43 -25.15 -8.03 -33.15
C ASP A 43 -25.74 -9.40 -32.74
N GLU A 44 -24.88 -10.23 -32.14
CA GLU A 44 -25.26 -11.55 -31.62
C GLU A 44 -25.24 -11.55 -30.08
N SER A 45 -25.44 -10.40 -29.47
CA SER A 45 -25.47 -10.30 -28.02
C SER A 45 -26.64 -11.06 -27.42
N SER A 46 -26.38 -11.81 -26.36
CA SER A 46 -27.35 -12.69 -25.69
C SER A 46 -27.20 -12.53 -24.15
N LYS A 47 -27.98 -13.33 -23.41
CA LYS A 47 -27.82 -13.40 -21.94
C LYS A 47 -26.47 -13.99 -21.53
N ASP A 48 -25.90 -14.88 -22.33
CA ASP A 48 -24.60 -15.52 -22.06
C ASP A 48 -23.43 -14.66 -22.50
N ALA A 49 -23.64 -13.80 -23.50
CA ALA A 49 -22.64 -12.84 -23.99
C ALA A 49 -23.28 -11.44 -24.09
N ALA A 50 -23.15 -10.65 -23.04
CA ALA A 50 -23.75 -9.32 -22.91
C ALA A 50 -23.42 -8.37 -24.09
N VAL A 51 -22.21 -8.49 -24.65
CA VAL A 51 -21.77 -7.76 -25.85
C VAL A 51 -21.06 -8.73 -26.79
N ARG A 52 -21.66 -9.00 -27.95
CA ARG A 52 -21.07 -9.82 -29.01
C ARG A 52 -21.38 -9.19 -30.37
N LEU A 53 -20.40 -8.51 -30.93
CA LEU A 53 -20.47 -7.98 -32.29
C LEU A 53 -19.63 -8.85 -33.21
N VAL A 54 -20.25 -9.41 -34.25
CA VAL A 54 -19.58 -10.23 -35.28
C VAL A 54 -19.31 -9.37 -36.48
N CYS A 55 -18.04 -9.17 -36.81
CA CYS A 55 -17.59 -8.41 -37.96
C CYS A 55 -17.23 -9.40 -39.08
N GLU A 56 -17.89 -9.28 -40.24
CA GLU A 56 -17.69 -10.15 -41.38
C GLU A 56 -16.66 -9.52 -42.32
N PRO A 57 -15.53 -10.23 -42.61
CA PRO A 57 -14.56 -9.74 -43.58
C PRO A 57 -15.14 -9.85 -44.99
N LYS A 58 -14.80 -8.91 -45.86
CA LYS A 58 -15.25 -8.87 -47.23
C LYS A 58 -14.84 -10.09 -48.08
N THR A 59 -13.69 -10.65 -47.74
CA THR A 59 -13.18 -11.86 -48.37
C THR A 59 -12.53 -12.77 -47.31
N GLY A 60 -12.62 -14.09 -47.47
CA GLY A 60 -11.96 -15.06 -46.61
C GLY A 60 -10.40 -14.98 -46.61
N LYS A 61 -9.82 -14.19 -47.52
CA LYS A 61 -8.38 -13.97 -47.63
C LYS A 61 -7.92 -12.74 -46.86
N THR A 62 -8.86 -11.94 -46.32
CA THR A 62 -8.49 -10.71 -45.54
C THR A 62 -7.81 -11.12 -44.25
N PRO A 63 -6.58 -10.72 -43.99
CA PRO A 63 -5.88 -11.04 -42.76
C PRO A 63 -6.62 -10.43 -41.54
N GLN A 64 -6.76 -11.20 -40.49
CA GLN A 64 -7.48 -10.75 -39.26
C GLN A 64 -6.90 -9.46 -38.70
N HIS A 65 -5.57 -9.29 -38.71
CA HIS A 65 -4.90 -8.09 -38.18
C HIS A 65 -5.25 -6.82 -38.99
N GLU A 66 -5.44 -6.91 -40.29
CA GLU A 66 -5.85 -5.76 -41.11
C GLU A 66 -7.26 -5.32 -40.77
N LEU A 67 -8.18 -6.28 -40.58
CA LEU A 67 -9.54 -5.98 -40.14
C LEU A 67 -9.58 -5.31 -38.75
N ILE A 68 -8.82 -5.85 -37.79
CA ILE A 68 -8.70 -5.29 -36.44
C ILE A 68 -8.13 -3.87 -36.51
N THR A 69 -7.03 -3.65 -37.22
CA THR A 69 -6.40 -2.35 -37.37
C THR A 69 -7.34 -1.32 -37.99
N ALA A 70 -8.07 -1.71 -39.03
CA ALA A 70 -9.04 -0.84 -39.68
C ALA A 70 -10.21 -0.45 -38.73
N LEU A 71 -10.70 -1.42 -37.94
CA LEU A 71 -11.77 -1.16 -36.97
C LEU A 71 -11.29 -0.27 -35.81
N LEU A 72 -10.10 -0.51 -35.25
CA LEU A 72 -9.54 0.32 -34.16
C LEU A 72 -9.23 1.74 -34.62
N ALA A 73 -8.74 1.91 -35.87
CA ALA A 73 -8.41 3.22 -36.41
C ALA A 73 -9.63 4.09 -36.77
N HIS A 74 -10.78 3.46 -37.08
CA HIS A 74 -11.92 4.17 -37.68
C HIS A 74 -13.22 4.10 -36.85
N THR A 75 -13.19 3.50 -35.68
CA THR A 75 -14.33 3.41 -34.77
C THR A 75 -13.93 3.76 -33.33
N SER A 76 -14.91 3.95 -32.46
CA SER A 76 -14.70 4.19 -31.03
C SER A 76 -14.38 2.93 -30.23
N LEU A 77 -13.97 1.81 -30.89
CA LEU A 77 -13.48 0.61 -30.20
C LEU A 77 -12.20 0.88 -29.40
N GLU A 78 -11.36 1.79 -29.89
CA GLU A 78 -10.21 2.31 -29.17
C GLU A 78 -10.37 3.83 -28.99
N THR A 79 -10.33 4.27 -27.76
CA THR A 79 -10.44 5.69 -27.41
C THR A 79 -9.32 6.11 -26.48
N SER A 80 -8.80 7.32 -26.70
CA SER A 80 -7.84 7.93 -25.79
C SER A 80 -8.57 8.69 -24.69
N SER A 81 -8.26 8.40 -23.44
CA SER A 81 -8.75 9.14 -22.29
C SER A 81 -7.60 9.88 -21.62
N SER A 82 -7.75 11.19 -21.46
CA SER A 82 -6.76 11.99 -20.74
C SER A 82 -6.92 11.78 -19.23
N ILE A 83 -5.85 11.36 -18.56
CA ILE A 83 -5.81 11.23 -17.11
C ILE A 83 -5.07 12.44 -16.54
N ASN A 84 -5.76 13.20 -15.68
CA ASN A 84 -5.16 14.29 -14.95
C ASN A 84 -4.87 13.86 -13.50
N LEU A 85 -3.61 13.56 -13.22
CA LEU A 85 -3.16 13.15 -11.89
C LEU A 85 -2.70 14.37 -11.10
N THR A 86 -3.65 15.13 -10.57
CA THR A 86 -3.39 16.22 -9.62
C THR A 86 -3.50 15.67 -8.20
N LEU A 87 -2.42 15.74 -7.44
CA LEU A 87 -2.33 15.21 -6.08
C LEU A 87 -1.47 16.11 -5.20
N VAL A 88 -1.64 15.98 -3.89
CA VAL A 88 -0.77 16.65 -2.91
C VAL A 88 0.52 15.86 -2.80
N GLY A 89 1.65 16.50 -3.13
CA GLY A 89 2.98 15.91 -3.03
C GLY A 89 3.51 15.84 -1.60
N ILE A 90 4.72 15.31 -1.44
CA ILE A 90 5.44 15.25 -0.15
C ILE A 90 5.65 16.65 0.43
N ASP A 91 5.78 17.65 -0.43
CA ASP A 91 5.90 19.07 -0.08
C ASP A 91 4.60 19.73 0.40
N GLY A 92 3.50 18.99 0.44
CA GLY A 92 2.18 19.48 0.86
C GLY A 92 1.47 20.36 -0.18
N ARG A 93 1.98 20.46 -1.42
CA ARG A 93 1.39 21.29 -2.48
C ARG A 93 0.67 20.46 -3.53
N PRO A 94 -0.49 20.93 -4.02
CA PRO A 94 -1.19 20.27 -5.14
C PRO A 94 -0.43 20.53 -6.44
N VAL A 95 0.03 19.46 -7.09
CA VAL A 95 0.76 19.52 -8.37
C VAL A 95 0.32 18.36 -9.25
N GLN A 96 0.24 18.61 -10.56
CA GLN A 96 0.05 17.55 -11.54
C GLN A 96 1.36 16.79 -11.76
N LYS A 97 1.32 15.46 -11.61
CA LYS A 97 2.49 14.59 -11.71
C LYS A 97 2.21 13.43 -12.65
N SER A 98 3.28 12.88 -13.24
CA SER A 98 3.19 11.60 -13.94
C SER A 98 2.94 10.46 -12.96
N LEU A 99 2.33 9.38 -13.42
CA LEU A 99 2.10 8.17 -12.62
C LEU A 99 3.40 7.66 -11.95
N ARG A 100 4.50 7.64 -12.71
CA ARG A 100 5.80 7.22 -12.20
C ARG A 100 6.23 8.09 -11.00
N ARG A 101 6.16 9.42 -11.15
CA ARG A 101 6.57 10.35 -10.09
C ARG A 101 5.68 10.22 -8.84
N MET A 102 4.39 10.01 -9.04
CA MET A 102 3.45 9.75 -7.96
C MET A 102 3.83 8.50 -7.16
N LEU A 103 4.16 7.40 -7.86
CA LEU A 103 4.57 6.15 -7.20
C LEU A 103 5.93 6.30 -6.48
N GLU A 104 6.89 6.99 -7.06
CA GLU A 104 8.18 7.27 -6.42
C GLU A 104 8.00 8.04 -5.10
N GLU A 105 7.21 9.11 -5.11
CA GLU A 105 6.92 9.90 -3.90
C GLU A 105 6.10 9.12 -2.87
N TRP A 106 5.17 8.28 -3.31
CA TRP A 106 4.42 7.42 -2.41
C TRP A 106 5.32 6.41 -1.70
N ILE A 107 6.27 5.81 -2.42
CA ILE A 107 7.25 4.88 -1.83
C ILE A 107 8.12 5.61 -0.79
N GLU A 108 8.60 6.80 -1.11
CA GLU A 108 9.40 7.63 -0.19
C GLU A 108 8.61 7.97 1.07
N PHE A 109 7.37 8.42 0.93
CA PHE A 109 6.47 8.70 2.05
C PHE A 109 6.20 7.44 2.91
N ARG A 110 5.92 6.30 2.26
CA ARG A 110 5.68 5.03 2.95
C ARG A 110 6.91 4.58 3.74
N GLN A 111 8.10 4.68 3.14
CA GLN A 111 9.37 4.38 3.80
C GLN A 111 9.59 5.25 5.05
N GLY A 112 9.40 6.55 4.94
CA GLY A 112 9.49 7.47 6.08
C GLY A 112 8.47 7.16 7.18
N THR A 113 7.28 6.76 6.81
CA THR A 113 6.22 6.39 7.76
C THR A 113 6.55 5.09 8.51
N ILE A 114 7.04 4.07 7.82
CA ILE A 114 7.46 2.80 8.44
C ILE A 114 8.65 3.04 9.39
N THR A 115 9.62 3.85 8.97
CA THR A 115 10.79 4.20 9.80
C THR A 115 10.35 4.89 11.10
N ARG A 116 9.53 5.93 11.02
CA ARG A 116 9.02 6.64 12.22
C ARG A 116 8.20 5.72 13.13
N ARG A 117 7.33 4.87 12.57
CA ARG A 117 6.55 3.90 13.32
C ARG A 117 7.44 2.88 14.02
N SER A 118 8.46 2.36 13.34
CA SER A 118 9.40 1.39 13.90
C SER A 118 10.25 2.01 14.99
N GLN A 119 10.71 3.26 14.81
CA GLN A 119 11.46 4.00 15.82
C GLN A 119 10.61 4.23 17.09
N HIS A 120 9.36 4.64 16.94
CA HIS A 120 8.46 4.84 18.08
C HIS A 120 8.18 3.52 18.83
N ARG A 121 8.03 2.40 18.10
CA ARG A 121 7.85 1.09 18.72
C ARG A 121 9.11 0.65 19.45
N LEU A 122 10.28 0.89 18.86
CA LEU A 122 11.57 0.57 19.50
C LEU A 122 11.74 1.35 20.82
N THR A 123 11.45 2.64 20.81
CA THR A 123 11.50 3.45 22.06
C THR A 123 10.61 2.83 23.15
N LYS A 124 9.36 2.49 22.83
CA LYS A 124 8.44 1.86 23.79
C LYS A 124 8.93 0.50 24.29
N VAL A 125 9.54 -0.30 23.42
CA VAL A 125 10.10 -1.61 23.79
C VAL A 125 11.30 -1.40 24.75
N LEU A 126 12.19 -0.47 24.43
CA LEU A 126 13.35 -0.15 25.30
C LEU A 126 12.92 0.40 26.66
N ASP A 127 11.96 1.31 26.70
CA ASP A 127 11.40 1.85 27.95
C ASP A 127 10.83 0.71 28.81
N ARG A 128 10.10 -0.22 28.18
CA ARG A 128 9.53 -1.36 28.92
C ARG A 128 10.59 -2.33 29.40
N ILE A 129 11.60 -2.67 28.58
CA ILE A 129 12.75 -3.49 28.99
C ILE A 129 13.43 -2.84 30.19
N HIS A 130 13.70 -1.57 30.13
CA HIS A 130 14.36 -0.83 31.22
C HIS A 130 13.61 -0.97 32.55
N ILE A 131 12.29 -0.80 32.54
CA ILE A 131 11.46 -1.00 33.76
C ILE A 131 11.52 -2.45 34.27
N LEU A 132 11.40 -3.43 33.35
CA LEU A 132 11.39 -4.85 33.75
C LEU A 132 12.74 -5.32 34.26
N GLU A 133 13.87 -4.80 33.75
CA GLU A 133 15.19 -5.05 34.28
C GLU A 133 15.33 -4.55 35.74
N GLY A 134 14.78 -3.39 36.04
CA GLY A 134 14.69 -2.89 37.42
C GLY A 134 13.89 -3.83 38.32
N ARG A 135 12.74 -4.32 37.86
CA ARG A 135 11.93 -5.29 38.60
C ARG A 135 12.66 -6.62 38.82
N GLN A 136 13.42 -7.08 37.84
CA GLN A 136 14.21 -8.30 37.95
C GLN A 136 15.26 -8.20 39.07
N ILE A 137 15.94 -7.07 39.17
CA ILE A 137 16.92 -6.78 40.25
C ILE A 137 16.25 -6.88 41.62
N VAL A 138 15.06 -6.27 41.77
CA VAL A 138 14.28 -6.31 43.01
C VAL A 138 13.85 -7.71 43.38
N LEU A 139 13.37 -8.50 42.43
CA LEU A 139 12.94 -9.88 42.71
C LEU A 139 14.06 -10.78 43.17
N LEU A 140 15.32 -10.53 42.73
CA LEU A 140 16.49 -11.24 43.18
C LEU A 140 16.95 -10.82 44.58
N ASN A 141 16.60 -9.59 45.03
CA ASN A 141 17.08 -8.98 46.27
C ASN A 141 15.94 -8.48 47.17
N ILE A 142 14.80 -9.19 47.16
CA ILE A 142 13.54 -8.70 47.75
C ILE A 142 13.65 -8.35 49.24
N ASP A 143 14.34 -9.16 50.02
CA ASP A 143 14.50 -8.93 51.47
C ASP A 143 15.30 -7.64 51.76
N GLU A 144 16.35 -7.40 50.98
CA GLU A 144 17.17 -6.18 51.09
C GLU A 144 16.39 -4.95 50.67
N VAL A 145 15.63 -5.04 49.60
CA VAL A 145 14.73 -3.95 49.13
C VAL A 145 13.72 -3.58 50.19
N ILE A 146 13.07 -4.56 50.80
CA ILE A 146 12.10 -4.33 51.87
C ILE A 146 12.78 -3.71 53.10
N ALA A 147 13.98 -4.17 53.45
CA ALA A 147 14.73 -3.60 54.56
C ALA A 147 15.07 -2.12 54.33
N ILE A 148 15.53 -1.76 53.14
CA ILE A 148 15.83 -0.35 52.74
C ILE A 148 14.57 0.50 52.79
N ILE A 149 13.44 0.04 52.23
CA ILE A 149 12.18 0.78 52.22
C ILE A 149 11.70 1.08 53.63
N ARG A 150 11.93 0.17 54.59
CA ARG A 150 11.54 0.36 55.99
C ARG A 150 12.47 1.23 56.79
N ALA A 151 13.75 1.25 56.49
CA ALA A 151 14.80 1.91 57.28
C ALA A 151 15.16 3.29 56.76
N ALA A 152 14.99 3.58 55.47
CA ALA A 152 15.41 4.84 54.89
C ALA A 152 14.33 5.93 54.99
N ASP A 153 14.74 7.15 55.31
CA ASP A 153 13.87 8.33 55.25
C ASP A 153 13.47 8.70 53.83
N GLU A 154 14.37 8.45 52.85
CA GLU A 154 14.13 8.62 51.42
C GLU A 154 14.38 7.30 50.67
N PRO A 155 13.39 6.38 50.63
CA PRO A 155 13.57 5.06 50.04
C PRO A 155 13.98 5.09 48.57
N LYS A 156 13.49 6.04 47.77
CA LYS A 156 13.79 6.17 46.36
C LYS A 156 15.29 6.38 46.12
N SER A 157 15.88 7.38 46.80
CA SER A 157 17.33 7.70 46.71
C SER A 157 18.16 6.53 47.18
N ALA A 158 17.78 5.86 48.26
CA ALA A 158 18.50 4.74 48.83
C ALA A 158 18.49 3.50 47.88
N LEU A 159 17.37 3.22 47.23
CA LEU A 159 17.27 2.15 46.22
C LEU A 159 18.09 2.44 44.96
N MET A 160 18.07 3.68 44.50
CA MET A 160 18.87 4.12 43.36
C MET A 160 20.37 3.96 43.61
N GLU A 161 20.83 4.39 44.77
CA GLU A 161 22.25 4.28 45.12
C GLU A 161 22.68 2.83 45.32
N ARG A 162 21.88 2.04 46.05
CA ARG A 162 22.23 0.65 46.39
C ARG A 162 22.23 -0.31 45.19
N PHE A 163 21.27 -0.17 44.30
CA PHE A 163 21.07 -1.09 43.17
C PHE A 163 21.41 -0.46 41.80
N ASN A 164 21.96 0.74 41.80
CA ASN A 164 22.25 1.52 40.58
C ASN A 164 21.05 1.63 39.63
N LEU A 165 19.86 1.93 40.21
CA LEU A 165 18.62 2.05 39.47
C LEU A 165 18.42 3.46 38.95
N SER A 166 17.74 3.57 37.82
CA SER A 166 17.28 4.87 37.32
C SER A 166 16.12 5.41 38.18
N PRO A 167 15.85 6.74 38.16
CA PRO A 167 14.71 7.32 38.87
C PRO A 167 13.35 6.70 38.47
N ALA A 168 13.21 6.31 37.18
CA ALA A 168 11.99 5.69 36.68
C ALA A 168 11.84 4.25 37.19
N GLN A 169 12.93 3.48 37.27
CA GLN A 169 12.92 2.15 37.86
C GLN A 169 12.60 2.20 39.35
N ALA A 170 13.23 3.09 40.08
CA ALA A 170 13.00 3.23 41.53
C ALA A 170 11.54 3.64 41.84
N GLU A 171 10.96 4.52 41.06
CA GLU A 171 9.55 4.90 41.16
C GLU A 171 8.62 3.69 40.93
N ASP A 172 8.84 2.99 39.81
CA ASP A 172 8.05 1.80 39.47
C ASP A 172 8.11 0.73 40.58
N ILE A 173 9.31 0.54 41.18
CA ILE A 173 9.54 -0.43 42.27
C ILE A 173 8.72 -0.06 43.51
N LEU A 174 8.69 1.21 43.88
CA LEU A 174 7.92 1.68 45.03
C LEU A 174 6.40 1.55 44.85
N GLU A 175 5.93 1.54 43.60
CA GLU A 175 4.52 1.35 43.25
C GLU A 175 4.12 -0.13 43.12
N ILE A 176 5.08 -1.08 43.16
CA ILE A 176 4.79 -2.51 43.03
C ILE A 176 3.88 -3.00 44.16
N ARG A 177 2.80 -3.65 43.81
CA ARG A 177 1.93 -4.32 44.78
C ARG A 177 2.59 -5.58 45.31
N LEU A 178 2.52 -5.83 46.64
CA LEU A 178 3.13 -7.00 47.29
C LEU A 178 2.82 -8.34 46.61
N ARG A 179 1.58 -8.50 46.08
CA ARG A 179 1.22 -9.72 45.31
C ARG A 179 2.06 -9.94 44.05
N GLN A 180 2.61 -8.90 43.45
CA GLN A 180 3.41 -8.97 42.24
C GLN A 180 4.87 -9.39 42.51
N LEU A 181 5.25 -9.47 43.77
CA LEU A 181 6.55 -10.00 44.20
C LEU A 181 6.56 -11.53 44.35
N ALA A 182 5.46 -12.20 44.03
CA ALA A 182 5.37 -13.65 44.09
C ALA A 182 6.22 -14.31 42.99
N ARG A 183 6.75 -15.54 43.29
CA ARG A 183 7.64 -16.30 42.39
C ARG A 183 7.07 -16.51 40.98
N LEU A 184 5.74 -16.62 40.81
CA LEU A 184 5.11 -16.77 39.51
C LEU A 184 5.24 -15.50 38.63
N GLU A 185 5.30 -14.34 39.25
CA GLU A 185 5.51 -13.08 38.51
C GLU A 185 6.94 -12.94 38.00
N ALA A 186 7.94 -13.46 38.72
CA ALA A 186 9.33 -13.51 38.24
C ALA A 186 9.47 -14.24 36.90
N ILE A 187 8.79 -15.39 36.75
CA ILE A 187 8.78 -16.17 35.52
C ILE A 187 8.14 -15.38 34.37
N LYS A 188 7.03 -14.69 34.66
CA LYS A 188 6.37 -13.84 33.65
C LYS A 188 7.24 -12.66 33.20
N ILE A 189 7.96 -12.03 34.13
CA ILE A 189 8.88 -10.93 33.81
C ILE A 189 10.01 -11.42 32.91
N GLU A 190 10.57 -12.60 33.19
CA GLU A 190 11.63 -13.18 32.35
C GLU A 190 11.10 -13.52 30.95
N GLN A 191 9.90 -14.08 30.83
CA GLN A 191 9.27 -14.36 29.54
C GLN A 191 9.01 -13.05 28.76
N GLU A 192 8.43 -12.05 29.41
CA GLU A 192 8.19 -10.74 28.78
C GLU A 192 9.49 -10.08 28.34
N LEU A 193 10.56 -10.14 29.13
CA LEU A 193 11.87 -9.62 28.76
C LEU A 193 12.43 -10.30 27.50
N ASN A 194 12.32 -11.63 27.41
CA ASN A 194 12.80 -12.36 26.25
C ASN A 194 12.01 -11.99 24.99
N GLU A 195 10.68 -11.88 25.07
CA GLU A 195 9.83 -11.46 23.95
C GLU A 195 10.13 -10.03 23.50
N LEU A 196 10.37 -9.12 24.46
CA LEU A 196 10.73 -7.73 24.16
C LEU A 196 12.12 -7.62 23.54
N ARG A 197 13.10 -8.39 23.99
CA ARG A 197 14.44 -8.43 23.40
C ARG A 197 14.42 -8.97 21.96
N ASP A 198 13.62 -9.99 21.70
CA ASP A 198 13.39 -10.49 20.33
C ASP A 198 12.74 -9.40 19.45
N SER A 199 11.77 -8.67 20.00
CA SER A 199 11.12 -7.57 19.31
C SER A 199 12.08 -6.39 19.06
N GLN A 200 12.93 -6.08 20.02
CA GLN A 200 14.00 -5.10 19.89
C GLN A 200 14.93 -5.46 18.73
N GLY A 201 15.46 -6.68 18.70
CA GLY A 201 16.36 -7.13 17.64
C GLY A 201 15.74 -7.03 16.24
N LYS A 202 14.45 -7.40 16.10
CA LYS A 202 13.71 -7.24 14.82
C LYS A 202 13.56 -5.77 14.42
N LEU A 203 13.25 -4.88 15.36
CA LEU A 203 13.09 -3.46 15.08
C LEU A 203 14.43 -2.79 14.75
N GLU A 204 15.50 -3.15 15.44
CA GLU A 204 16.86 -2.68 15.15
C GLU A 204 17.34 -3.15 13.78
N GLU A 205 17.06 -4.41 13.38
CA GLU A 205 17.35 -4.90 12.03
C GLU A 205 16.64 -4.07 10.95
N ILE A 206 15.33 -3.79 11.16
CA ILE A 206 14.52 -3.00 10.23
C ILE A 206 15.06 -1.58 10.09
N LEU A 207 15.48 -0.95 11.19
CA LEU A 207 16.00 0.42 11.21
C LEU A 207 17.45 0.52 10.72
N GLY A 208 18.25 -0.50 10.99
CA GLY A 208 19.68 -0.52 10.65
C GLY A 208 19.97 -0.98 9.22
N THR A 209 19.05 -1.71 8.57
CA THR A 209 19.29 -2.33 7.27
C THR A 209 18.26 -1.88 6.23
N PRO A 210 18.66 -1.12 5.19
CA PRO A 210 17.73 -0.71 4.13
C PRO A 210 17.02 -1.88 3.42
N ALA A 211 17.69 -3.04 3.34
CA ALA A 211 17.09 -4.24 2.76
C ALA A 211 15.96 -4.82 3.63
N ALA A 212 16.10 -4.81 4.96
CA ALA A 212 15.06 -5.26 5.87
C ALA A 212 13.84 -4.33 5.84
N LEU A 213 14.07 -3.01 5.80
CA LEU A 213 13.02 -2.02 5.66
C LEU A 213 12.23 -2.20 4.36
N ARG A 214 12.92 -2.46 3.23
CA ARG A 214 12.27 -2.74 1.94
C ARG A 214 11.44 -4.03 2.00
N ARG A 215 11.98 -5.10 2.57
CA ARG A 215 11.24 -6.38 2.72
C ARG A 215 9.96 -6.20 3.53
N LEU A 216 10.02 -5.43 4.63
CA LEU A 216 8.85 -5.11 5.43
C LEU A 216 7.82 -4.32 4.62
N MET A 217 8.27 -3.28 3.89
CA MET A 217 7.40 -2.46 3.05
C MET A 217 6.70 -3.28 1.97
N VAL A 218 7.42 -4.15 1.25
CA VAL A 218 6.84 -5.03 0.22
C VAL A 218 5.78 -5.94 0.84
N ARG A 219 6.11 -6.59 1.97
CA ARG A 219 5.15 -7.47 2.66
C ARG A 219 3.87 -6.74 3.08
N GLU A 220 3.98 -5.51 3.57
CA GLU A 220 2.80 -4.72 3.95
C GLU A 220 1.97 -4.32 2.72
N ILE A 221 2.62 -3.99 1.58
CA ILE A 221 1.91 -3.67 0.33
C ILE A 221 1.19 -4.90 -0.24
N GLU A 222 1.75 -6.09 -0.08
CA GLU A 222 1.14 -7.35 -0.55
C GLU A 222 -0.06 -7.79 0.32
N GLN A 223 -0.19 -7.26 1.53
CA GLN A 223 -1.29 -7.56 2.46
C GLN A 223 -2.46 -6.56 2.37
N ASP A 224 -2.21 -5.36 1.83
CA ASP A 224 -3.22 -4.30 1.61
C ASP A 224 -4.01 -4.57 0.31
#